data_e4e61df1b6b43ac0106d14148ce20c50
#
_entry.id   e4e61df1b6b43ac0106d14148ce20c50
#
_cell.length_a   1.000
_cell.length_b   1.000
_cell.length_c   1.000
_cell.angle_alpha   90.00
_cell.angle_beta   90.00
_cell.angle_gamma   90.00
#
_symmetry.space_group_name_H-M   'P 1'
#
loop_
_entity.id
_entity.type
_entity.pdbx_description
1 polymer ?
#
loop_
_entity_poly.entity_id
_entity_poly.type
_entity_poly.pdbx_seq_one_letter_code
_entity_poly.pdbx_strand_id
1 'polypeptide(L)' 'MEFPQKLYELRKTKGLSQEALAQELDVSRQAVSKWESGTAMPETDKLIRISTYFNVSMDELI' A
#
# COMPACT_ATOMS: atom_id res chain seq x y z
N MET A 1 4.24 14.33 -2.47
CA MET A 1 3.68 13.36 -3.30
C MET A 1 2.83 12.39 -2.53
N GLU A 2 2.07 11.71 -3.24
CA GLU A 2 0.90 11.18 -2.60
C GLU A 2 0.98 9.69 -2.52
N PHE A 3 1.56 9.22 -1.44
CA PHE A 3 1.57 7.80 -1.16
C PHE A 3 0.17 7.18 -1.24
N PRO A 4 -0.88 7.82 -0.68
CA PRO A 4 -2.22 7.21 -0.76
C PRO A 4 -2.65 6.96 -2.19
N GLN A 5 -2.44 7.94 -3.07
CA GLN A 5 -2.81 7.81 -4.47
C GLN A 5 -1.99 6.72 -5.15
N LYS A 6 -0.69 6.70 -4.87
CA LYS A 6 0.20 5.71 -5.49
C LYS A 6 -0.17 4.30 -5.08
N LEU A 7 -0.46 4.10 -3.80
CA LEU A 7 -0.85 2.79 -3.32
C LEU A 7 -2.13 2.32 -3.97
N TYR A 8 -3.10 3.21 -4.08
CA TYR A 8 -4.37 2.90 -4.73
C TYR A 8 -4.13 2.45 -6.16
N GLU A 9 -3.32 3.21 -6.90
CA GLU A 9 -3.05 2.89 -8.31
C GLU A 9 -2.35 1.55 -8.46
N LEU A 10 -1.36 1.28 -7.62
CA LEU A 10 -0.65 0.01 -7.67
C LEU A 10 -1.59 -1.16 -7.40
N ARG A 11 -2.44 -1.00 -6.40
CA ARG A 11 -3.40 -2.05 -6.04
C ARG A 11 -4.37 -2.31 -7.19
N LYS A 12 -4.92 -1.25 -7.77
CA LYS A 12 -5.89 -1.40 -8.85
C LYS A 12 -5.24 -2.01 -10.09
N THR A 13 -4.02 -1.59 -10.41
CA THR A 13 -3.31 -2.15 -11.55
C THR A 13 -3.11 -3.65 -11.40
N LYS A 14 -2.88 -4.11 -10.16
CA LYS A 14 -2.70 -5.52 -9.90
C LYS A 14 -4.03 -6.28 -9.75
N GLY A 15 -5.14 -5.56 -9.79
CA GLY A 15 -6.45 -6.18 -9.71
C GLY A 15 -6.83 -6.65 -8.32
N LEU A 16 -6.27 -6.04 -7.29
CA LEU A 16 -6.50 -6.49 -5.92
C LEU A 16 -7.55 -5.63 -5.23
N SER A 17 -8.38 -6.28 -4.41
CA SER A 17 -9.22 -5.56 -3.45
C SER A 17 -8.36 -5.10 -2.28
N GLN A 18 -8.91 -4.19 -1.46
CA GLN A 18 -8.22 -3.80 -0.24
C GLN A 18 -8.02 -5.00 0.68
N GLU A 19 -9.00 -5.87 0.74
CA GLU A 19 -8.90 -7.08 1.55
C GLU A 19 -7.76 -7.98 1.05
N ALA A 20 -7.67 -8.17 -0.25
CA ALA A 20 -6.63 -9.03 -0.82
C ALA A 20 -5.24 -8.45 -0.55
N LEU A 21 -5.09 -7.15 -0.74
CA LEU A 21 -3.81 -6.51 -0.45
C LEU A 21 -3.46 -6.62 1.02
N ALA A 22 -4.45 -6.44 1.90
CA ALA A 22 -4.20 -6.54 3.33
C ALA A 22 -3.67 -7.93 3.69
N GLN A 23 -4.23 -8.96 3.09
CA GLN A 23 -3.77 -10.32 3.33
C GLN A 23 -2.33 -10.51 2.86
N GLU A 24 -1.99 -9.95 1.71
CA GLU A 24 -0.63 -10.06 1.19
C GLU A 24 0.38 -9.35 2.10
N LEU A 25 -0.03 -8.27 2.73
CA LEU A 25 0.86 -7.48 3.58
C LEU A 25 0.75 -7.87 5.05
N ASP A 26 -0.12 -8.82 5.37
CA ASP A 26 -0.33 -9.28 6.74
C ASP A 26 -0.76 -8.14 7.66
N VAL A 27 -1.73 -7.38 7.18
CA VAL A 27 -2.32 -6.27 7.94
C VAL A 27 -3.84 -6.36 7.82
N SER A 28 -4.55 -5.54 8.57
CA SER A 28 -6.01 -5.50 8.47
C SER A 28 -6.42 -4.71 7.23
N ARG A 29 -7.64 -5.01 6.73
CA ARG A 29 -8.17 -4.22 5.63
C ARG A 29 -8.31 -2.76 6.02
N GLN A 30 -8.63 -2.50 7.28
CA GLN A 30 -8.76 -1.13 7.76
C GLN A 30 -7.45 -0.36 7.65
N ALA A 31 -6.31 -1.04 7.84
CA ALA A 31 -5.02 -0.39 7.67
C ALA A 31 -4.84 0.06 6.23
N VAL A 32 -5.13 -0.82 5.27
CA VAL A 32 -5.02 -0.45 3.86
C VAL A 32 -5.94 0.71 3.53
N SER A 33 -7.16 0.67 4.04
CA SER A 33 -8.12 1.74 3.81
C SER A 33 -7.61 3.08 4.32
N LYS A 34 -7.04 3.10 5.51
CA LYS A 34 -6.50 4.33 6.09
C LYS A 34 -5.31 4.84 5.30
N TRP A 35 -4.47 3.94 4.83
CA TRP A 35 -3.33 4.34 4.01
C TRP A 35 -3.79 4.99 2.72
N GLU A 36 -4.81 4.43 2.08
CA GLU A 36 -5.29 4.95 0.81
C GLU A 36 -6.10 6.23 0.96
N SER A 37 -6.68 6.44 2.13
CA SER A 37 -7.42 7.68 2.38
C SER A 37 -6.52 8.80 2.90
N GLY A 38 -5.27 8.49 3.21
CA GLY A 38 -4.35 9.47 3.74
C GLY A 38 -4.49 9.71 5.23
N THR A 39 -5.32 8.91 5.91
CA THR A 39 -5.54 9.06 7.33
C THR A 39 -4.34 8.59 8.15
N ALA A 40 -3.62 7.59 7.64
CA ALA A 40 -2.46 7.04 8.34
C ALA A 40 -1.42 6.63 7.32
N MET A 41 -0.17 6.55 7.76
CA MET A 41 0.94 6.07 6.95
C MET A 41 1.41 4.73 7.49
N PRO A 42 1.85 3.83 6.62
CA PRO A 42 2.45 2.59 7.10
C PRO A 42 3.78 2.87 7.78
N GLU A 43 4.16 2.00 8.71
CA GLU A 43 5.47 2.06 9.31
C GLU A 43 6.51 1.61 8.29
N THR A 44 7.77 1.90 8.61
CA THR A 44 8.85 1.66 7.65
C THR A 44 8.90 0.21 7.17
N ASP A 45 8.72 -0.74 8.07
CA ASP A 45 8.76 -2.15 7.66
C ASP A 45 7.64 -2.48 6.68
N LYS A 46 6.47 -1.88 6.84
CA LYS A 46 5.37 -2.10 5.90
C LYS A 46 5.62 -1.39 4.58
N LEU A 47 6.23 -0.21 4.62
CA LEU A 47 6.61 0.47 3.37
C LEU A 47 7.57 -0.38 2.55
N ILE A 48 8.56 -0.98 3.20
CA ILE A 48 9.50 -1.86 2.51
C ILE A 48 8.76 -3.05 1.90
N ARG A 49 7.83 -3.62 2.66
CA ARG A 49 7.08 -4.76 2.16
C ARG A 49 6.23 -4.40 0.96
N ILE A 50 5.63 -3.22 0.99
CA ILE A 50 4.82 -2.74 -0.13
C ILE A 50 5.70 -2.55 -1.36
N SER A 51 6.86 -1.91 -1.20
CA SER A 51 7.75 -1.69 -2.32
C SER A 51 8.21 -3.02 -2.93
N THR A 52 8.51 -3.98 -2.10
CA THR A 52 8.93 -5.30 -2.57
C THR A 52 7.79 -6.01 -3.28
N TYR A 53 6.61 -5.97 -2.69
CA TYR A 53 5.46 -6.67 -3.26
C TYR A 53 5.11 -6.15 -4.64
N PHE A 54 5.12 -4.82 -4.80
CA PHE A 54 4.77 -4.21 -6.08
C PHE A 54 5.98 -4.01 -6.98
N ASN A 55 7.17 -4.34 -6.51
CA ASN A 55 8.40 -4.21 -7.28
C ASN A 55 8.62 -2.78 -7.75
N VAL A 56 8.45 -1.84 -6.83
CA VAL A 56 8.73 -0.43 -7.08
C VAL A 56 9.73 0.04 -6.02
N SER A 57 10.46 1.11 -6.35
CA SER A 57 11.42 1.65 -5.40
C SER A 57 10.69 2.43 -4.30
N MET A 58 11.36 2.61 -3.18
CA MET A 58 10.81 3.45 -2.13
C MET A 58 10.60 4.87 -2.61
N ASP A 59 11.50 5.37 -3.48
CA ASP A 59 11.34 6.71 -4.03
C ASP A 59 10.06 6.84 -4.83
N GLU A 60 9.72 5.82 -5.59
CA GLU A 60 8.47 5.83 -6.36
C GLU A 60 7.25 5.77 -5.46
N LEU A 61 7.39 5.08 -4.36
CA LEU A 61 6.26 4.84 -3.48
C LEU A 61 5.92 6.07 -2.65
N ILE A 62 6.93 6.80 -2.22
CA ILE A 62 6.75 7.97 -1.33
C ILE A 62 6.70 9.30 -2.14
#